data_e9557f7521fd1491c3200f6892081549
#
_entry.id   e9557f7521fd1491c3200f6892081549
#
_cell.length_a   1.000
_cell.length_b   1.000
_cell.length_c   1.000
_cell.angle_alpha   90.00
_cell.angle_beta   90.00
_cell.angle_gamma   90.00
#
_symmetry.space_group_name_H-M   'P 1'
#
loop_
_entity.id
_entity.type
_entity.pdbx_description
1 polymer ?
#
loop_
_entity_poly.entity_id
_entity_poly.type
_entity_poly.pdbx_seq_one_letter_code
_entity_poly.pdbx_strand_id
1 'polypeptide(L)'
;MIIIHEYPLSIVDHLGFIAYSEGLQPLFKVPSRNTVKSDIIKIYENEKLKTMGLIYKIGSKIALTSDMWTASNQKKGYMTITAHYIDDDWGMQNRILRYDIYMIYFF
;
A
#
# COMPACT_ATOMS: atom_id res chain seq x y z
N MET A 1 -9.30 -1.34 7.84
CA MET A 1 -10.17 -0.23 7.38
C MET A 1 -9.38 0.81 6.59
N ILE A 2 -8.44 1.54 7.15
CA ILE A 2 -7.70 2.62 6.46
C ILE A 2 -7.04 2.12 5.16
N ILE A 3 -6.27 1.04 5.20
CA ILE A 3 -5.58 0.50 4.02
C ILE A 3 -6.57 -0.01 2.97
N ILE A 4 -7.58 -0.79 3.38
CA ILE A 4 -8.51 -1.47 2.46
C ILE A 4 -9.44 -0.48 1.75
N HIS A 5 -9.83 0.60 2.44
CA HIS A 5 -10.80 1.57 1.93
C HIS A 5 -10.17 2.93 1.61
N GLU A 6 -8.84 3.01 1.61
CA GLU A 6 -8.08 4.23 1.26
C GLU A 6 -8.47 5.47 2.07
N TYR A 7 -8.90 5.29 3.33
CA TYR A 7 -9.21 6.43 4.19
C TYR A 7 -7.95 7.23 4.53
N PRO A 8 -8.05 8.56 4.58
CA PRO A 8 -6.93 9.39 4.99
C PRO A 8 -6.56 9.12 6.45
N LEU A 9 -5.27 9.22 6.79
CA LEU A 9 -4.80 9.03 8.18
C LEU A 9 -5.46 10.01 9.16
N SER A 10 -5.94 11.15 8.68
CA SER A 10 -6.64 12.14 9.49
C SER A 10 -7.99 11.67 10.04
N ILE A 11 -8.53 10.54 9.56
CA ILE A 11 -9.80 10.00 10.08
C ILE A 11 -9.76 9.76 11.59
N VAL A 12 -8.60 9.40 12.12
CA VAL A 12 -8.43 9.14 13.57
C VAL A 12 -8.54 10.40 14.43
N ASP A 13 -8.44 11.59 13.82
CA ASP A 13 -8.58 12.87 14.51
C ASP A 13 -10.01 13.44 14.39
N HIS A 14 -10.89 12.80 13.62
CA HIS A 14 -12.26 13.24 13.44
C HIS A 14 -13.10 12.95 14.68
N LEU A 15 -13.71 13.99 15.24
CA LEU A 15 -14.53 13.88 16.45
C LEU A 15 -15.65 12.83 16.31
N GLY A 16 -16.30 12.77 15.15
CA GLY A 16 -17.34 11.77 14.87
C GLY A 16 -16.81 10.34 14.87
N PHE A 17 -15.60 10.11 14.36
CA PHE A 17 -14.96 8.79 14.38
C PHE A 17 -14.57 8.38 15.80
N ILE A 18 -14.03 9.33 16.58
CA ILE A 18 -13.67 9.11 17.98
C ILE A 18 -14.93 8.77 18.80
N ALA A 19 -15.96 9.58 18.71
CA ALA A 19 -17.24 9.35 19.42
C ALA A 19 -17.88 8.02 19.02
N TYR A 20 -17.87 7.67 17.75
CA TYR A 20 -18.36 6.38 17.26
C TYR A 20 -17.60 5.20 17.86
N SER A 21 -16.25 5.30 17.86
CA SER A 21 -15.38 4.25 18.39
C SER A 21 -15.56 4.06 19.90
N GLU A 22 -15.67 5.15 20.66
CA GLU A 22 -15.94 5.14 22.10
C GLU A 22 -17.34 4.59 22.43
N GLY A 23 -18.33 4.88 21.59
CA GLY A 23 -19.68 4.34 21.72
C GLY A 23 -19.74 2.83 21.52
N LEU A 24 -18.92 2.30 20.60
CA LEU A 24 -18.83 0.85 20.37
C LEU A 24 -18.05 0.12 21.47
N GLN A 25 -16.94 0.71 21.92
CA GLN A 25 -16.08 0.14 22.95
C GLN A 25 -15.47 1.27 23.80
N PRO A 26 -16.05 1.58 24.98
CA PRO A 26 -15.62 2.69 25.83
C PRO A 26 -14.16 2.61 26.29
N LEU A 27 -13.59 1.41 26.37
CA LEU A 27 -12.19 1.20 26.77
C LEU A 27 -11.21 1.35 25.60
N PHE A 28 -11.73 1.40 24.37
CA PHE A 28 -10.88 1.57 23.18
C PHE A 28 -10.50 3.05 23.02
N LYS A 29 -9.19 3.30 23.03
CA LYS A 29 -8.65 4.62 22.72
C LYS A 29 -8.19 4.64 21.27
N VAL A 30 -8.75 5.54 20.48
CA VAL A 30 -8.33 5.74 19.08
C VAL A 30 -6.85 6.10 19.06
N PRO A 31 -6.00 5.37 18.33
CA PRO A 31 -4.57 5.66 18.27
C PRO A 31 -4.30 6.96 17.52
N SER A 32 -3.16 7.59 17.81
CA SER A 32 -2.74 8.81 17.12
C SER A 32 -2.43 8.54 15.63
N ARG A 33 -2.48 9.58 14.82
CA ARG A 33 -2.10 9.54 13.40
C ARG A 33 -0.69 8.96 13.19
N ASN A 34 0.26 9.33 14.05
CA ASN A 34 1.64 8.83 13.97
C ASN A 34 1.72 7.33 14.29
N THR A 35 0.96 6.86 15.26
CA THR A 35 0.87 5.44 15.59
C THR A 35 0.32 4.65 14.41
N VAL A 36 -0.80 5.10 13.83
CA VAL A 36 -1.41 4.45 12.66
C VAL A 36 -0.43 4.43 11.48
N LYS A 37 0.27 5.54 11.23
CA LYS A 37 1.29 5.60 10.17
C LYS A 37 2.41 4.58 10.40
N SER A 38 2.93 4.49 11.63
CA SER A 38 3.97 3.52 11.98
C SER A 38 3.50 2.08 11.78
N ASP A 39 2.26 1.77 12.17
CA ASP A 39 1.70 0.43 12.01
C ASP A 39 1.48 0.07 10.53
N ILE A 40 1.04 1.02 9.71
CA ILE A 40 0.92 0.81 8.25
C ILE A 40 2.28 0.52 7.63
N ILE A 41 3.34 1.24 8.01
CA ILE A 41 4.70 0.99 7.51
C ILE A 41 5.17 -0.42 7.89
N LYS A 42 4.95 -0.85 9.14
CA LYS A 42 5.29 -2.22 9.57
C LYS A 42 4.54 -3.29 8.77
N ILE A 43 3.24 -3.08 8.53
CA ILE A 43 2.44 -3.98 7.68
C ILE A 43 3.02 -4.04 6.27
N TYR A 44 3.35 -2.90 5.69
CA TYR A 44 3.97 -2.81 4.36
C TYR A 44 5.29 -3.58 4.29
N GLU A 45 6.19 -3.38 5.26
CA GLU A 45 7.47 -4.08 5.30
C GLU A 45 7.31 -5.61 5.41
N ASN A 46 6.38 -6.06 6.26
CA ASN A 46 6.07 -7.48 6.41
C ASN A 46 5.50 -8.09 5.11
N GLU A 47 4.55 -7.41 4.48
CA GLU A 47 3.95 -7.88 3.21
C GLU A 47 4.97 -7.86 2.06
N LYS A 48 5.87 -6.87 2.05
CA LYS A 48 6.98 -6.82 1.09
C LYS A 48 7.89 -8.03 1.24
N LEU A 49 8.30 -8.38 2.46
CA LEU A 49 9.13 -9.56 2.72
C LEU A 49 8.43 -10.85 2.31
N LYS A 50 7.13 -11.01 2.59
CA LYS A 50 6.34 -12.17 2.16
C LYS A 50 6.29 -12.25 0.63
N THR A 51 6.02 -11.15 -0.04
CA THR A 51 5.96 -11.09 -1.51
C THR A 51 7.29 -11.45 -2.14
N MET A 52 8.40 -10.92 -1.62
CA MET A 52 9.73 -11.27 -2.09
C MET A 52 10.03 -12.76 -1.88
N GLY A 53 9.68 -13.30 -0.70
CA GLY A 53 9.83 -14.73 -0.41
C GLY A 53 9.02 -15.63 -1.34
N LEU A 54 7.82 -15.22 -1.71
CA LEU A 54 6.99 -15.92 -2.72
C LEU A 54 7.67 -15.90 -4.09
N ILE A 55 8.14 -14.73 -4.54
CA ILE A 55 8.78 -14.56 -5.84
C ILE A 55 10.04 -15.43 -5.95
N TYR A 56 10.85 -15.51 -4.88
CA TYR A 56 12.03 -16.39 -4.87
C TYR A 56 11.70 -17.88 -4.97
N LYS A 57 10.52 -18.30 -4.54
CA LYS A 57 10.07 -19.70 -4.59
C LYS A 57 9.44 -20.08 -5.92
N ILE A 58 9.04 -19.10 -6.74
CA ILE A 58 8.39 -19.36 -8.01
C ILE A 58 9.41 -19.93 -8.98
N GLY A 59 9.20 -21.20 -9.40
CA GLY A 59 10.01 -21.85 -10.42
C GLY A 59 9.63 -21.47 -11.86
N SER A 60 8.54 -20.72 -12.04
CA SER A 60 8.05 -20.28 -13.35
C SER A 60 8.68 -18.97 -13.79
N LYS A 61 8.52 -18.64 -15.08
CA LYS A 61 8.94 -17.34 -15.61
C LYS A 61 8.05 -16.22 -15.06
N ILE A 62 8.67 -15.09 -14.73
CA ILE A 62 7.99 -13.88 -14.26
C ILE A 62 8.08 -12.84 -15.37
N ALA A 63 6.94 -12.34 -15.82
CA ALA A 63 6.86 -11.18 -16.70
C ALA A 63 6.80 -9.90 -15.86
N LEU A 64 7.53 -8.86 -16.27
CA LEU A 64 7.50 -7.56 -15.64
C LEU A 64 6.85 -6.55 -16.56
N THR A 65 5.93 -5.76 -16.02
CA THR A 65 5.40 -4.57 -16.69
C THR A 65 5.72 -3.35 -15.87
N SER A 66 5.93 -2.23 -16.56
CA SER A 66 6.16 -0.93 -15.95
C SER A 66 5.16 0.06 -16.51
N ASP A 67 4.54 0.84 -15.65
CA ASP A 67 3.66 1.94 -16.02
C ASP A 67 4.17 3.25 -15.41
N MET A 68 4.12 4.31 -16.21
CA MET A 68 4.56 5.65 -15.80
C MET A 68 3.45 6.66 -16.09
N TRP A 69 3.11 7.47 -15.09
CA TRP A 69 2.13 8.54 -15.28
C TRP A 69 2.53 9.80 -14.50
N THR A 70 1.94 10.92 -14.89
CA THR A 70 2.14 12.22 -14.24
C THR A 70 0.85 12.65 -13.57
N ALA A 71 0.92 13.05 -12.30
CA ALA A 71 -0.21 13.68 -11.64
C ALA A 71 -0.32 15.14 -12.15
N SER A 72 -1.46 15.45 -12.77
CA SER A 72 -1.72 16.76 -13.39
C SER A 72 -1.56 17.95 -12.43
N ASN A 73 -1.82 17.74 -11.14
CA ASN A 73 -1.85 18.81 -10.14
C ASN A 73 -0.55 18.99 -9.36
N GLN A 74 0.46 18.10 -9.49
CA GLN A 74 1.63 18.13 -8.61
C GLN A 74 2.97 18.15 -9.33
N LYS A 75 3.01 18.14 -10.66
CA LYS A 75 4.24 18.02 -11.47
C LYS A 75 5.15 16.86 -11.01
N LYS A 76 4.54 15.79 -10.48
CA LYS A 76 5.23 14.59 -10.02
C LYS A 76 4.96 13.45 -10.97
N GLY A 77 6.03 12.76 -11.37
CA GLY A 77 5.95 11.51 -12.11
C GLY A 77 5.91 10.33 -11.15
N TYR A 78 5.16 9.33 -11.52
CA TYR A 78 5.02 8.08 -10.80
C TYR A 78 5.39 6.93 -11.70
N MET A 79 6.02 5.91 -11.15
CA MET A 79 6.36 4.68 -11.84
C MET A 79 6.00 3.49 -10.96
N THR A 80 5.38 2.49 -11.57
CA THR A 80 5.19 1.18 -10.92
C THR A 80 5.88 0.09 -11.72
N ILE A 81 6.29 -0.94 -11.01
CA ILE A 81 6.75 -2.20 -11.58
C ILE A 81 5.86 -3.30 -11.05
N THR A 82 5.21 -4.03 -11.94
CA THR A 82 4.30 -5.12 -11.61
C THR A 82 4.87 -6.44 -12.14
N ALA A 83 4.92 -7.44 -11.27
CA ALA A 83 5.23 -8.81 -11.64
C ALA A 83 3.95 -9.59 -11.96
N HIS A 84 4.00 -10.36 -13.04
CA HIS A 84 2.95 -11.28 -13.47
C HIS A 84 3.53 -12.69 -13.54
N TYR A 85 2.90 -13.63 -12.87
CA TYR A 85 3.37 -15.02 -12.84
C TYR A 85 2.19 -15.99 -12.67
N ILE A 86 2.43 -17.26 -12.98
CA ILE A 86 1.49 -18.33 -12.74
C ILE A 86 1.91 -19.04 -11.45
N ASP A 87 0.98 -19.18 -10.53
CA ASP A 87 1.19 -19.92 -9.28
C ASP A 87 1.07 -21.44 -9.47
N ASP A 88 1.29 -22.19 -8.39
CA ASP A 88 1.24 -23.65 -8.41
C ASP A 88 -0.16 -24.20 -8.69
N ASP A 89 -1.21 -23.41 -8.47
CA ASP A 89 -2.61 -23.76 -8.77
C ASP A 89 -3.04 -23.31 -10.19
N TRP A 90 -2.09 -22.94 -11.04
CA TRP A 90 -2.31 -22.41 -12.40
C TRP A 90 -3.09 -21.09 -12.43
N GLY A 91 -3.14 -20.38 -11.33
CA GLY A 91 -3.73 -19.07 -11.24
C GLY A 91 -2.75 -17.97 -11.70
N MET A 92 -3.24 -17.02 -12.51
CA MET A 92 -2.47 -15.82 -12.86
C MET A 92 -2.45 -14.85 -11.69
N GLN A 93 -1.27 -14.52 -11.22
CA GLN A 93 -1.03 -13.59 -10.12
C GLN A 93 -0.37 -12.31 -10.61
N ASN A 94 -0.78 -11.18 -10.02
CA ASN A 94 -0.21 -9.87 -10.25
C ASN A 94 0.23 -9.26 -8.92
N ARG A 95 1.47 -8.79 -8.85
CA ARG A 95 2.02 -8.15 -7.65
C ARG A 95 2.78 -6.89 -7.99
N ILE A 96 2.43 -5.78 -7.37
CA ILE A 96 3.21 -4.55 -7.46
C ILE A 96 4.48 -4.74 -6.64
N LEU A 97 5.64 -4.71 -7.30
CA LEU A 97 6.94 -4.88 -6.67
C LEU A 97 7.50 -3.57 -6.15
N ARG A 98 7.26 -2.50 -6.88
CA ARG A 98 7.83 -1.19 -6.60
C ARG A 98 6.90 -0.07 -7.07
N TYR A 99 6.86 0.97 -6.26
CA TYR A 99 6.17 2.21 -6.55
C TYR A 99 7.13 3.36 -6.19
N ASP A 100 7.55 4.13 -7.19
CA ASP A 100 8.46 5.24 -7.00
C ASP A 100 7.82 6.56 -7.45
N ILE A 101 8.14 7.64 -6.75
CA ILE A 101 7.75 9.01 -7.09
C ILE A 101 8.99 9.69 -7.65
N TYR A 102 8.93 10.14 -8.89
CA TYR A 102 10.00 10.91 -9.52
C TYR A 102 9.59 12.39 -9.63
N MET A 103 10.48 13.29 -9.24
CA MET A 103 10.34 14.69 -9.61
C MET A 103 10.76 14.82 -11.07
N ILE A 104 9.79 15.13 -11.94
CA ILE A 104 10.10 15.47 -13.33
C ILE A 104 10.49 16.94 -13.34
N TYR A 105 11.77 17.21 -13.45
CA TYR A 105 12.26 18.55 -13.79
C TYR A 105 12.09 18.71 -15.29
N PHE A 106 11.08 19.47 -15.72
CA PHE A 106 11.06 19.99 -17.09
C PHE A 106 12.05 21.16 -17.16
N PHE A 107 13.08 20.98 -17.93
CA PHE A 107 13.94 22.06 -18.37
C PHE A 107 13.27 22.80 -19.52
#